data_903d82eeb42a5d7a00b697f99d2322c4
#
_entry.id   903d82eeb42a5d7a00b697f99d2322c4
#
_cell.length_a   1.000
_cell.length_b   1.000
_cell.length_c   1.000
_cell.angle_alpha   90.00
_cell.angle_beta   90.00
_cell.angle_gamma   90.00
#
_symmetry.space_group_name_H-M   'P 1'
#
loop_
_entity.id
_entity.type
_entity.pdbx_description
1 polymer ?
#
loop_
_entity_poly.entity_id
_entity_poly.type
_entity_poly.pdbx_seq_one_letter_code
_entity_poly.pdbx_strand_id
1 'polypeptide(L)'
;MSRKRFSCDFETTTKLDDCRVWAYGYMEIGNLDNYKIGNSLDEFMQWAMEIQADLYFHNLKFDGAFIINWLFKNGFKWCKEAKEERTFSTIISRMGQWYMIDICLGYKGKRKIHTVIYDSLKKLPFPVEKIAKDFKLTVKKGDIDIHKERPVGYKITPEEYAYIKNDIQIIAEALLIQFKQGLDRMTAGSDSLKDFKDIITTKKFKKVFPTLSLGLDKEVRKAYRGGFTWLNDRFKGKEIGEGMVFDANSAYPAQMYVRLLPYGEPLFYEGEYKENIDHPLYIQNLKVRFRLKEGYIPTIQIKRSRFYKGNEYLKSSGGELIELTLTNVDLELMKEHYEILEIHYTYGYMFKATTGMFKDFIDKWTYIKTTSYGAIKQLAKLMLNSLYGKFASNPDVTGKVPYLKENGALGFRLGEEETKDPVYTPLASFVTAWGRYTTITTAQACYDRIIYCDTDSIHLTGTKIPDVIKDIVHPKKLGYWEHESTFKRAKYLRQKTYIQDIYMKRVKGYLVQGSPDDYTDIKFSVKCAGMTDKIKEEVTFENFKVGFSRKMKPKPVQVPGGVVLVDSVFTIK
;
A
#
# COMPACT_ATOMS: atom_id res chain seq x y z
N MET A 1 -10.59 -30.62 -12.72
CA MET A 1 -9.25 -30.35 -12.19
C MET A 1 -9.06 -28.85 -12.03
N SER A 2 -8.49 -28.40 -10.92
CA SER A 2 -8.11 -26.97 -10.75
C SER A 2 -7.02 -26.63 -11.77
N ARG A 3 -7.00 -25.38 -12.27
CA ARG A 3 -5.93 -24.91 -13.15
C ARG A 3 -4.58 -25.02 -12.44
N LYS A 4 -3.55 -25.44 -13.17
CA LYS A 4 -2.17 -25.38 -12.66
C LYS A 4 -1.75 -23.94 -12.41
N ARG A 5 -0.87 -23.74 -11.45
CA ARG A 5 -0.35 -22.42 -11.05
C ARG A 5 1.17 -22.47 -11.03
N PHE A 6 1.81 -21.45 -11.59
CA PHE A 6 3.27 -21.35 -11.65
C PHE A 6 3.74 -19.99 -11.16
N SER A 7 4.85 -19.97 -10.45
CA SER A 7 5.66 -18.78 -10.24
C SER A 7 6.60 -18.61 -11.42
N CYS A 8 6.74 -17.39 -11.94
CA CYS A 8 7.56 -17.08 -13.12
C CYS A 8 8.38 -15.81 -12.88
N ASP A 9 9.53 -15.73 -13.55
CA ASP A 9 10.40 -14.55 -13.51
C ASP A 9 11.22 -14.45 -14.80
N PHE A 10 11.60 -13.21 -15.18
CA PHE A 10 12.47 -12.91 -16.30
C PHE A 10 13.74 -12.18 -15.86
N GLU A 11 14.84 -12.59 -16.45
CA GLU A 11 16.10 -11.84 -16.40
C GLU A 11 16.34 -11.12 -17.73
N THR A 12 16.67 -9.84 -17.66
CA THR A 12 16.69 -8.98 -18.85
C THR A 12 18.02 -8.24 -18.99
N THR A 13 18.36 -7.89 -20.22
CA THR A 13 19.48 -7.01 -20.52
C THR A 13 19.19 -5.58 -20.05
N THR A 14 20.23 -4.79 -19.82
CA THR A 14 20.13 -3.42 -19.29
C THR A 14 20.55 -2.34 -20.30
N LYS A 15 20.95 -2.70 -21.51
CA LYS A 15 21.38 -1.77 -22.56
C LYS A 15 20.17 -1.28 -23.39
N LEU A 16 20.19 0.00 -23.77
CA LEU A 16 19.12 0.63 -24.56
C LEU A 16 18.98 0.03 -25.96
N ASP A 17 20.07 -0.41 -26.56
CA ASP A 17 20.19 -1.00 -27.89
C ASP A 17 20.06 -2.53 -27.90
N ASP A 18 20.06 -3.17 -26.72
CA ASP A 18 19.84 -4.62 -26.56
C ASP A 18 18.81 -4.89 -25.47
N CYS A 19 17.55 -4.65 -25.78
CA CYS A 19 16.43 -4.88 -24.85
C CYS A 19 15.79 -6.24 -25.11
N ARG A 20 16.13 -7.24 -24.29
CA ARG A 20 15.57 -8.60 -24.40
C ARG A 20 15.58 -9.34 -23.07
N VAL A 21 14.76 -10.37 -22.99
CA VAL A 21 14.86 -11.40 -21.96
C VAL A 21 16.01 -12.34 -22.33
N TRP A 22 17.03 -12.47 -21.46
CA TRP A 22 18.14 -13.39 -21.67
C TRP A 22 18.00 -14.70 -20.89
N ALA A 23 17.13 -14.69 -19.85
CA ALA A 23 16.75 -15.90 -19.15
C ALA A 23 15.31 -15.79 -18.62
N TYR A 24 14.66 -16.92 -18.48
CA TYR A 24 13.38 -17.08 -17.81
C TYR A 24 13.40 -18.24 -16.86
N GLY A 25 12.55 -18.19 -15.83
CA GLY A 25 12.28 -19.32 -14.96
C GLY A 25 10.77 -19.48 -14.71
N TYR A 26 10.32 -20.73 -14.57
CA TYR A 26 9.02 -21.02 -14.01
C TYR A 26 9.08 -22.23 -13.07
N MET A 27 8.20 -22.27 -12.07
CA MET A 27 8.08 -23.35 -11.08
C MET A 27 6.63 -23.58 -10.69
N GLU A 28 6.15 -24.83 -10.71
CA GLU A 28 4.77 -25.17 -10.34
C GLU A 28 4.55 -24.96 -8.84
N ILE A 29 3.53 -24.18 -8.50
CA ILE A 29 3.14 -23.92 -7.10
C ILE A 29 2.50 -25.19 -6.52
N GLY A 30 3.21 -25.81 -5.58
CA GLY A 30 2.81 -27.09 -4.97
C GLY A 30 3.57 -28.30 -5.49
N ASN A 31 4.39 -28.15 -6.53
CA ASN A 31 5.32 -29.17 -7.01
C ASN A 31 6.63 -28.52 -7.44
N LEU A 32 7.53 -28.28 -6.48
CA LEU A 32 8.79 -27.57 -6.69
C LEU A 32 9.79 -28.29 -7.61
N ASP A 33 9.58 -29.57 -7.88
CA ASP A 33 10.40 -30.35 -8.82
C ASP A 33 10.00 -30.12 -10.28
N ASN A 34 8.78 -29.60 -10.52
CA ASN A 34 8.32 -29.21 -11.84
C ASN A 34 8.68 -27.74 -12.12
N TYR A 35 9.91 -27.52 -12.57
CA TYR A 35 10.41 -26.20 -12.94
C TYR A 35 11.28 -26.28 -14.20
N LYS A 36 11.47 -25.14 -14.85
CA LYS A 36 12.41 -24.98 -15.96
C LYS A 36 13.03 -23.61 -15.92
N ILE A 37 14.29 -23.55 -16.34
CA ILE A 37 15.02 -22.31 -16.62
C ILE A 37 15.53 -22.41 -18.05
N GLY A 38 15.32 -21.37 -18.84
CA GLY A 38 15.73 -21.29 -20.23
C GLY A 38 16.15 -19.86 -20.58
N ASN A 39 16.53 -19.64 -21.84
CA ASN A 39 17.11 -18.36 -22.30
C ASN A 39 16.40 -17.73 -23.48
N SER A 40 15.15 -18.12 -23.76
CA SER A 40 14.36 -17.59 -24.88
C SER A 40 12.95 -17.17 -24.43
N LEU A 41 12.60 -15.89 -24.66
CA LEU A 41 11.24 -15.42 -24.45
C LEU A 41 10.24 -16.16 -25.34
N ASP A 42 10.61 -16.50 -26.57
CA ASP A 42 9.76 -17.26 -27.48
C ASP A 42 9.42 -18.63 -26.92
N GLU A 43 10.43 -19.34 -26.38
CA GLU A 43 10.25 -20.65 -25.74
C GLU A 43 9.31 -20.54 -24.53
N PHE A 44 9.51 -19.53 -23.66
CA PHE A 44 8.61 -19.28 -22.53
C PHE A 44 7.18 -19.02 -22.99
N MET A 45 6.98 -18.18 -24.00
CA MET A 45 5.64 -17.81 -24.48
C MET A 45 4.95 -18.98 -25.15
N GLN A 46 5.65 -19.82 -25.93
CA GLN A 46 5.11 -21.05 -26.47
C GLN A 46 4.62 -21.99 -25.36
N TRP A 47 5.47 -22.26 -24.37
CA TRP A 47 5.09 -23.04 -23.19
C TRP A 47 3.88 -22.42 -22.45
N ALA A 48 3.87 -21.12 -22.24
CA ALA A 48 2.79 -20.42 -21.54
C ALA A 48 1.44 -20.56 -22.29
N MET A 49 1.46 -20.62 -23.61
CA MET A 49 0.25 -20.88 -24.41
C MET A 49 -0.20 -22.33 -24.37
N GLU A 50 0.72 -23.28 -24.31
CA GLU A 50 0.41 -24.72 -24.26
C GLU A 50 -0.13 -25.13 -22.88
N ILE A 51 0.46 -24.62 -21.79
CA ILE A 51 0.14 -25.03 -20.43
C ILE A 51 -1.25 -24.59 -19.94
N GLN A 52 -1.83 -23.51 -20.48
CA GLN A 52 -3.16 -22.99 -20.14
C GLN A 52 -3.36 -22.82 -18.62
N ALA A 53 -2.40 -22.23 -17.94
CA ALA A 53 -2.29 -22.14 -16.50
C ALA A 53 -2.48 -20.69 -15.99
N ASP A 54 -2.44 -20.56 -14.67
CA ASP A 54 -2.31 -19.28 -13.98
C ASP A 54 -0.83 -19.05 -13.66
N LEU A 55 -0.24 -18.00 -14.22
CA LEU A 55 1.16 -17.64 -14.06
C LEU A 55 1.29 -16.44 -13.13
N TYR A 56 2.24 -16.45 -12.20
CA TYR A 56 2.45 -15.39 -11.22
C TYR A 56 3.84 -14.80 -11.36
N PHE A 57 3.93 -13.53 -11.77
CA PHE A 57 5.15 -12.74 -11.77
C PHE A 57 5.15 -11.78 -10.57
N HIS A 58 6.32 -11.52 -10.00
CA HIS A 58 6.43 -10.58 -8.89
C HIS A 58 6.84 -9.20 -9.37
N ASN A 59 5.92 -8.23 -9.37
CA ASN A 59 6.02 -6.92 -10.03
C ASN A 59 5.85 -7.01 -11.56
N LEU A 60 4.76 -7.64 -11.98
CA LEU A 60 4.39 -7.85 -13.40
C LEU A 60 4.55 -6.61 -14.30
N LYS A 61 4.56 -5.41 -13.74
CA LYS A 61 4.76 -4.18 -14.50
C LYS A 61 6.06 -4.19 -15.31
N PHE A 62 7.10 -4.87 -14.83
CA PHE A 62 8.38 -5.00 -15.53
C PHE A 62 8.30 -6.11 -16.59
N ASP A 63 8.07 -7.33 -16.17
CA ASP A 63 8.06 -8.53 -17.05
C ASP A 63 6.92 -8.50 -18.05
N GLY A 64 5.77 -8.00 -17.63
CA GLY A 64 4.59 -7.86 -18.48
C GLY A 64 4.80 -6.95 -19.69
N ALA A 65 5.76 -6.03 -19.67
CA ALA A 65 6.08 -5.21 -20.81
C ALA A 65 6.69 -6.04 -21.95
N PHE A 66 7.55 -7.01 -21.65
CA PHE A 66 8.10 -7.95 -22.62
C PHE A 66 7.02 -8.88 -23.17
N ILE A 67 6.13 -9.38 -22.30
CA ILE A 67 5.01 -10.23 -22.70
C ILE A 67 4.07 -9.50 -23.65
N ILE A 68 3.62 -8.28 -23.31
CA ILE A 68 2.70 -7.51 -24.17
C ILE A 68 3.38 -7.14 -25.50
N ASN A 69 4.65 -6.77 -25.48
CA ASN A 69 5.41 -6.48 -26.68
C ASN A 69 5.47 -7.72 -27.60
N TRP A 70 5.76 -8.89 -27.02
CA TRP A 70 5.77 -10.16 -27.73
C TRP A 70 4.40 -10.49 -28.35
N LEU A 71 3.32 -10.33 -27.57
CA LEU A 71 1.95 -10.58 -28.03
C LEU A 71 1.61 -9.72 -29.26
N PHE A 72 1.89 -8.41 -29.21
CA PHE A 72 1.65 -7.54 -30.36
C PHE A 72 2.48 -7.94 -31.59
N LYS A 73 3.77 -8.25 -31.42
CA LYS A 73 4.66 -8.68 -32.50
C LYS A 73 4.24 -10.00 -33.13
N ASN A 74 3.61 -10.88 -32.36
CA ASN A 74 3.12 -12.16 -32.82
C ASN A 74 1.63 -12.13 -33.25
N GLY A 75 1.08 -10.95 -33.53
CA GLY A 75 -0.24 -10.78 -34.14
C GLY A 75 -1.42 -10.93 -33.18
N PHE A 76 -1.19 -10.91 -31.86
CA PHE A 76 -2.29 -10.84 -30.90
C PHE A 76 -2.84 -9.41 -30.83
N LYS A 77 -4.15 -9.29 -30.66
CA LYS A 77 -4.83 -8.00 -30.54
C LYS A 77 -5.27 -7.76 -29.10
N TRP A 78 -5.06 -6.54 -28.61
CA TRP A 78 -5.63 -6.15 -27.34
C TRP A 78 -7.13 -5.90 -27.48
N CYS A 79 -7.93 -6.45 -26.56
CA CYS A 79 -9.36 -6.21 -26.44
C CYS A 79 -9.71 -5.97 -24.97
N LYS A 80 -10.78 -5.24 -24.70
CA LYS A 80 -11.27 -5.01 -23.32
C LYS A 80 -11.55 -6.33 -22.60
N GLU A 81 -12.11 -7.29 -23.31
CA GLU A 81 -12.30 -8.68 -22.87
C GLU A 81 -11.72 -9.61 -23.94
N ALA A 82 -10.73 -10.41 -23.56
CA ALA A 82 -10.13 -11.37 -24.49
C ALA A 82 -11.10 -12.55 -24.70
N LYS A 83 -12.01 -12.40 -25.66
CA LYS A 83 -13.04 -13.39 -26.01
C LYS A 83 -12.78 -14.10 -27.35
N GLU A 84 -11.98 -13.55 -28.20
CA GLU A 84 -11.63 -14.12 -29.49
C GLU A 84 -10.25 -14.76 -29.44
N GLU A 85 -10.02 -15.77 -30.27
CA GLU A 85 -8.71 -16.37 -30.43
C GLU A 85 -7.66 -15.33 -30.82
N ARG A 86 -6.45 -15.46 -30.30
CA ARG A 86 -5.34 -14.50 -30.49
C ARG A 86 -5.67 -13.08 -30.06
N THR A 87 -6.50 -12.95 -29.01
CA THR A 87 -6.70 -11.67 -28.31
C THR A 87 -6.18 -11.75 -26.89
N PHE A 88 -5.85 -10.60 -26.33
CA PHE A 88 -5.51 -10.50 -24.93
C PHE A 88 -6.15 -9.27 -24.29
N SER A 89 -6.40 -9.33 -22.99
CA SER A 89 -6.86 -8.20 -22.20
C SER A 89 -5.91 -7.94 -21.03
N THR A 90 -5.99 -6.74 -20.48
CA THR A 90 -5.14 -6.34 -19.36
C THR A 90 -5.95 -5.63 -18.30
N ILE A 91 -5.61 -5.84 -17.02
CA ILE A 91 -6.07 -4.97 -15.93
C ILE A 91 -4.88 -4.14 -15.47
N ILE A 92 -4.82 -2.91 -15.97
CA ILE A 92 -3.83 -1.90 -15.58
C ILE A 92 -4.61 -0.67 -15.13
N SER A 93 -4.53 -0.29 -13.86
CA SER A 93 -5.28 0.85 -13.34
C SER A 93 -4.86 2.17 -13.98
N ARG A 94 -5.71 3.20 -13.86
CA ARG A 94 -5.43 4.60 -14.26
C ARG A 94 -4.08 5.11 -13.71
N MET A 95 -3.72 4.68 -12.50
CA MET A 95 -2.44 5.02 -11.85
C MET A 95 -1.26 4.17 -12.31
N GLY A 96 -1.47 3.25 -13.27
CA GLY A 96 -0.41 2.39 -13.81
C GLY A 96 -0.02 1.23 -12.88
N GLN A 97 -0.95 0.79 -12.01
CA GLN A 97 -0.81 -0.44 -11.26
C GLN A 97 -1.26 -1.62 -12.13
N TRP A 98 -0.42 -2.61 -12.26
CA TRP A 98 -0.70 -3.81 -13.03
C TRP A 98 -1.29 -4.89 -12.13
N TYR A 99 -2.23 -5.67 -12.66
CA TYR A 99 -2.89 -6.76 -11.94
C TYR A 99 -2.87 -8.07 -12.71
N MET A 100 -3.18 -8.03 -14.02
CA MET A 100 -3.20 -9.23 -14.83
C MET A 100 -3.12 -8.96 -16.33
N ILE A 101 -2.72 -10.02 -17.08
CA ILE A 101 -2.85 -10.17 -18.52
C ILE A 101 -3.61 -11.48 -18.76
N ASP A 102 -4.70 -11.47 -19.51
CA ASP A 102 -5.46 -12.66 -19.89
C ASP A 102 -5.33 -12.88 -21.41
N ILE A 103 -4.78 -14.01 -21.83
CA ILE A 103 -4.48 -14.36 -23.22
C ILE A 103 -5.46 -15.44 -23.67
N CYS A 104 -6.34 -15.11 -24.62
CA CYS A 104 -7.28 -16.06 -25.23
C CYS A 104 -6.62 -16.84 -26.36
N LEU A 105 -6.60 -18.16 -26.24
CA LEU A 105 -6.01 -19.09 -27.20
C LEU A 105 -7.06 -19.82 -28.02
N GLY A 106 -8.35 -19.53 -27.82
CA GLY A 106 -9.47 -20.16 -28.49
C GLY A 106 -10.48 -20.78 -27.56
N TYR A 107 -11.24 -21.75 -28.05
CA TYR A 107 -12.31 -22.41 -27.33
C TYR A 107 -12.32 -23.93 -27.58
N LYS A 108 -12.67 -24.69 -26.55
CA LYS A 108 -13.07 -26.10 -26.69
C LYS A 108 -14.55 -26.20 -26.29
N GLY A 109 -15.42 -26.23 -27.29
CA GLY A 109 -16.85 -26.04 -27.08
C GLY A 109 -17.15 -24.66 -26.52
N LYS A 110 -17.83 -24.55 -25.39
CA LYS A 110 -18.12 -23.27 -24.70
C LYS A 110 -17.00 -22.83 -23.75
N ARG A 111 -15.99 -23.67 -23.50
CA ARG A 111 -14.92 -23.37 -22.55
C ARG A 111 -13.81 -22.60 -23.23
N LYS A 112 -13.52 -21.41 -22.71
CA LYS A 112 -12.36 -20.60 -23.11
C LYS A 112 -11.06 -21.30 -22.77
N ILE A 113 -10.17 -21.41 -23.72
CA ILE A 113 -8.78 -21.84 -23.56
C ILE A 113 -7.93 -20.58 -23.41
N HIS A 114 -7.28 -20.43 -22.26
CA HIS A 114 -6.55 -19.20 -21.99
C HIS A 114 -5.42 -19.43 -20.98
N THR A 115 -4.43 -18.56 -21.00
CA THR A 115 -3.41 -18.40 -19.95
C THR A 115 -3.61 -17.06 -19.30
N VAL A 116 -3.59 -17.02 -17.97
CA VAL A 116 -3.74 -15.78 -17.20
C VAL A 116 -2.47 -15.53 -16.40
N ILE A 117 -1.96 -14.32 -16.52
CA ILE A 117 -0.72 -13.88 -15.85
C ILE A 117 -1.10 -12.84 -14.81
N TYR A 118 -0.74 -13.09 -13.55
CA TYR A 118 -1.07 -12.26 -12.40
C TYR A 118 0.16 -11.58 -11.80
N ASP A 119 -0.04 -10.41 -11.21
CA ASP A 119 0.97 -9.75 -10.37
C ASP A 119 0.89 -10.26 -8.93
N SER A 120 1.83 -11.12 -8.52
CA SER A 120 1.91 -11.63 -7.16
C SER A 120 2.21 -10.55 -6.11
N LEU A 121 2.78 -9.40 -6.51
CA LEU A 121 2.97 -8.24 -5.62
C LEU A 121 1.65 -7.71 -5.04
N LYS A 122 0.50 -7.97 -5.70
CA LYS A 122 -0.83 -7.60 -5.18
C LYS A 122 -1.32 -8.52 -4.04
N LYS A 123 -0.72 -9.69 -3.93
CA LYS A 123 -0.96 -10.66 -2.85
C LYS A 123 0.14 -10.61 -1.79
N LEU A 124 1.38 -10.39 -2.20
CA LEU A 124 2.60 -10.36 -1.40
C LEU A 124 3.28 -8.99 -1.58
N PRO A 125 2.81 -7.92 -0.93
CA PRO A 125 3.29 -6.55 -1.17
C PRO A 125 4.63 -6.27 -0.48
N PHE A 126 5.60 -7.16 -0.69
CA PHE A 126 6.95 -7.09 -0.12
C PHE A 126 8.00 -7.43 -1.17
N PRO A 127 9.25 -6.92 -1.06
CA PRO A 127 10.37 -7.40 -1.87
C PRO A 127 10.62 -8.90 -1.67
N VAL A 128 11.09 -9.59 -2.71
CA VAL A 128 11.36 -11.04 -2.70
C VAL A 128 12.26 -11.45 -1.52
N GLU A 129 13.34 -10.72 -1.28
CA GLU A 129 14.24 -10.93 -0.14
C GLU A 129 13.50 -10.87 1.21
N LYS A 130 12.61 -9.87 1.36
CA LYS A 130 11.80 -9.71 2.57
C LYS A 130 10.79 -10.85 2.73
N ILE A 131 10.21 -11.35 1.63
CA ILE A 131 9.31 -12.52 1.65
C ILE A 131 10.08 -13.72 2.18
N ALA A 132 11.25 -14.04 1.61
CA ALA A 132 12.07 -15.17 2.04
C ALA A 132 12.40 -15.11 3.55
N LYS A 133 12.82 -13.94 4.03
CA LYS A 133 13.19 -13.70 5.43
C LYS A 133 11.98 -13.77 6.37
N ASP A 134 10.95 -13.00 6.10
CA ASP A 134 9.80 -12.83 7.01
C ASP A 134 8.91 -14.09 7.03
N PHE A 135 8.83 -14.81 5.90
CA PHE A 135 8.11 -16.08 5.81
C PHE A 135 8.93 -17.26 6.30
N LYS A 136 10.23 -17.05 6.58
CA LYS A 136 11.19 -18.10 6.99
C LYS A 136 11.22 -19.25 6.00
N LEU A 137 11.32 -18.93 4.73
CA LEU A 137 11.40 -19.92 3.66
C LEU A 137 12.75 -20.65 3.66
N THR A 138 12.80 -21.79 2.98
CA THR A 138 13.99 -22.64 2.91
C THR A 138 15.11 -22.04 2.09
N VAL A 139 14.76 -21.21 1.10
CA VAL A 139 15.68 -20.56 0.17
C VAL A 139 15.75 -19.05 0.45
N LYS A 140 16.90 -18.47 0.12
CA LYS A 140 17.15 -17.03 0.24
C LYS A 140 17.36 -16.45 -1.15
N LYS A 141 17.02 -15.16 -1.32
CA LYS A 141 17.37 -14.43 -2.53
C LYS A 141 18.88 -14.35 -2.66
N GLY A 142 19.38 -14.68 -3.86
CA GLY A 142 20.78 -14.51 -4.26
C GLY A 142 21.04 -13.09 -4.77
N ASP A 143 22.23 -12.89 -5.32
CA ASP A 143 22.64 -11.69 -6.03
C ASP A 143 23.41 -12.06 -7.30
N ILE A 144 23.19 -11.30 -8.38
CA ILE A 144 23.93 -11.42 -9.64
C ILE A 144 24.28 -10.04 -10.15
N ASP A 145 25.36 -9.94 -10.93
CA ASP A 145 25.67 -8.71 -11.67
C ASP A 145 24.69 -8.52 -12.83
N ILE A 146 23.72 -7.63 -12.64
CA ILE A 146 22.71 -7.29 -13.65
C ILE A 146 23.31 -6.54 -14.86
N HIS A 147 24.50 -5.95 -14.73
CA HIS A 147 25.18 -5.21 -15.80
C HIS A 147 26.13 -6.07 -16.62
N LYS A 148 26.36 -7.33 -16.21
CA LYS A 148 27.15 -8.29 -16.97
C LYS A 148 26.62 -8.44 -18.37
N GLU A 149 27.49 -8.41 -19.37
CA GLU A 149 27.10 -8.62 -20.76
C GLU A 149 26.65 -10.07 -20.99
N ARG A 150 25.48 -10.21 -21.59
CA ARG A 150 24.90 -11.51 -21.94
C ARG A 150 24.45 -11.48 -23.39
N PRO A 151 25.36 -11.80 -24.35
CA PRO A 151 25.04 -11.79 -25.77
C PRO A 151 23.95 -12.80 -26.14
N VAL A 152 23.39 -12.68 -27.34
CA VAL A 152 22.44 -13.69 -27.87
C VAL A 152 23.12 -15.06 -27.86
N GLY A 153 22.43 -16.08 -27.35
CA GLY A 153 22.98 -17.42 -27.18
C GLY A 153 23.85 -17.61 -25.92
N TYR A 154 23.83 -16.61 -24.99
CA TYR A 154 24.53 -16.70 -23.71
C TYR A 154 24.12 -17.97 -22.94
N LYS A 155 25.09 -18.72 -22.43
CA LYS A 155 24.85 -19.89 -21.57
C LYS A 155 24.74 -19.46 -20.12
N ILE A 156 23.61 -19.75 -19.49
CA ILE A 156 23.34 -19.47 -18.09
C ILE A 156 24.38 -20.19 -17.22
N THR A 157 25.08 -19.45 -16.34
CA THR A 157 26.04 -20.05 -15.42
C THR A 157 25.34 -20.79 -14.27
N PRO A 158 26.03 -21.71 -13.56
CA PRO A 158 25.44 -22.39 -12.40
C PRO A 158 24.95 -21.41 -11.31
N GLU A 159 25.67 -20.30 -11.08
CA GLU A 159 25.32 -19.26 -10.10
C GLU A 159 24.04 -18.51 -10.54
N GLU A 160 23.97 -18.12 -11.82
CA GLU A 160 22.80 -17.47 -12.39
C GLU A 160 21.59 -18.41 -12.39
N TYR A 161 21.82 -19.70 -12.68
CA TYR A 161 20.77 -20.72 -12.62
C TYR A 161 20.21 -20.86 -11.19
N ALA A 162 21.08 -20.92 -10.18
CA ALA A 162 20.68 -20.99 -8.79
C ALA A 162 19.92 -19.73 -8.34
N TYR A 163 20.36 -18.55 -8.80
CA TYR A 163 19.72 -17.28 -8.52
C TYR A 163 18.28 -17.26 -9.05
N ILE A 164 18.08 -17.57 -10.35
CA ILE A 164 16.75 -17.58 -10.98
C ILE A 164 15.84 -18.62 -10.30
N LYS A 165 16.39 -19.81 -10.02
CA LYS A 165 15.65 -20.87 -9.30
C LYS A 165 15.17 -20.40 -7.94
N ASN A 166 16.01 -19.73 -7.17
CA ASN A 166 15.66 -19.23 -5.84
C ASN A 166 14.55 -18.18 -5.91
N ASP A 167 14.59 -17.24 -6.86
CA ASP A 167 13.59 -16.18 -6.98
C ASP A 167 12.19 -16.76 -7.29
N ILE A 168 12.08 -17.68 -8.25
CA ILE A 168 10.80 -18.34 -8.55
C ILE A 168 10.34 -19.25 -7.41
N GLN A 169 11.24 -19.92 -6.70
CA GLN A 169 10.91 -20.81 -5.58
C GLN A 169 10.37 -20.01 -4.38
N ILE A 170 10.98 -18.88 -4.02
CA ILE A 170 10.51 -18.01 -2.93
C ILE A 170 9.04 -17.62 -3.16
N ILE A 171 8.70 -17.21 -4.37
CA ILE A 171 7.32 -16.81 -4.71
C ILE A 171 6.39 -18.01 -4.75
N ALA A 172 6.83 -19.16 -5.29
CA ALA A 172 6.04 -20.39 -5.33
C ALA A 172 5.67 -20.87 -3.92
N GLU A 173 6.65 -20.96 -3.00
CA GLU A 173 6.43 -21.36 -1.61
C GLU A 173 5.49 -20.37 -0.88
N ALA A 174 5.72 -19.06 -1.03
CA ALA A 174 4.91 -18.04 -0.37
C ALA A 174 3.45 -18.05 -0.86
N LEU A 175 3.22 -18.19 -2.15
CA LEU A 175 1.87 -18.31 -2.72
C LEU A 175 1.20 -19.62 -2.33
N LEU A 176 1.94 -20.73 -2.27
CA LEU A 176 1.41 -22.01 -1.79
C LEU A 176 0.87 -21.90 -0.36
N ILE A 177 1.61 -21.22 0.53
CA ILE A 177 1.16 -20.97 1.91
C ILE A 177 -0.15 -20.18 1.91
N GLN A 178 -0.28 -19.13 1.08
CA GLN A 178 -1.53 -18.35 0.97
C GLN A 178 -2.69 -19.20 0.46
N PHE A 179 -2.48 -19.96 -0.62
CA PHE A 179 -3.53 -20.79 -1.21
C PHE A 179 -4.01 -21.90 -0.27
N LYS A 180 -3.11 -22.50 0.53
CA LYS A 180 -3.49 -23.45 1.58
C LYS A 180 -4.35 -22.85 2.69
N GLN A 181 -4.29 -21.52 2.88
CA GLN A 181 -5.17 -20.79 3.79
C GLN A 181 -6.48 -20.33 3.12
N GLY A 182 -6.77 -20.74 1.88
CA GLY A 182 -7.94 -20.31 1.13
C GLY A 182 -7.88 -18.86 0.60
N LEU A 183 -6.69 -18.24 0.65
CA LEU A 183 -6.46 -16.87 0.16
C LEU A 183 -6.10 -16.92 -1.33
N ASP A 184 -7.11 -17.07 -2.18
CA ASP A 184 -6.96 -17.33 -3.63
C ASP A 184 -7.38 -16.16 -4.53
N ARG A 185 -7.80 -15.01 -3.96
CA ARG A 185 -8.20 -13.84 -4.74
C ARG A 185 -6.98 -13.11 -5.32
N MET A 186 -7.23 -12.29 -6.33
CA MET A 186 -6.18 -11.55 -7.05
C MET A 186 -5.39 -10.57 -6.15
N THR A 187 -5.98 -10.07 -5.06
CA THR A 187 -5.33 -9.12 -4.14
C THR A 187 -5.57 -9.48 -2.69
N ALA A 188 -4.63 -9.16 -1.80
CA ALA A 188 -4.77 -9.36 -0.36
C ALA A 188 -6.04 -8.70 0.22
N GLY A 189 -6.39 -7.49 -0.25
CA GLY A 189 -7.63 -6.82 0.17
C GLY A 189 -8.89 -7.58 -0.28
N SER A 190 -8.85 -8.24 -1.45
CA SER A 190 -9.99 -9.05 -1.91
C SER A 190 -10.12 -10.35 -1.11
N ASP A 191 -9.00 -10.95 -0.69
CA ASP A 191 -8.97 -12.07 0.24
C ASP A 191 -9.60 -11.68 1.59
N SER A 192 -9.19 -10.52 2.15
CA SER A 192 -9.73 -10.02 3.42
C SER A 192 -11.24 -9.76 3.36
N LEU A 193 -11.72 -9.13 2.28
CA LEU A 193 -13.14 -8.87 2.11
C LEU A 193 -13.95 -10.16 1.91
N LYS A 194 -13.38 -11.16 1.20
CA LYS A 194 -14.02 -12.47 1.04
C LYS A 194 -14.15 -13.16 2.40
N ASP A 195 -13.05 -13.27 3.15
CA ASP A 195 -13.03 -13.90 4.46
C ASP A 195 -14.02 -13.22 5.43
N PHE A 196 -14.07 -11.89 5.44
CA PHE A 196 -15.04 -11.16 6.24
C PHE A 196 -16.49 -11.48 5.82
N LYS A 197 -16.78 -11.55 4.51
CA LYS A 197 -18.11 -11.95 4.01
C LYS A 197 -18.47 -13.40 4.36
N ASP A 198 -17.50 -14.28 4.38
CA ASP A 198 -17.70 -15.69 4.77
C ASP A 198 -18.03 -15.79 6.27
N ILE A 199 -17.37 -14.98 7.12
CA ILE A 199 -17.65 -14.92 8.57
C ILE A 199 -19.07 -14.42 8.86
N ILE A 200 -19.49 -13.30 8.28
CA ILE A 200 -20.80 -12.69 8.60
C ILE A 200 -21.92 -13.14 7.67
N THR A 201 -21.64 -13.93 6.67
CA THR A 201 -22.44 -14.31 5.50
C THR A 201 -22.68 -13.19 4.49
N THR A 202 -22.69 -13.54 3.20
CA THR A 202 -22.92 -12.56 2.13
C THR A 202 -24.28 -11.88 2.22
N LYS A 203 -25.32 -12.59 2.70
CA LYS A 203 -26.67 -12.02 2.90
C LYS A 203 -26.66 -10.92 3.96
N LYS A 204 -26.03 -11.18 5.12
CA LYS A 204 -25.90 -10.18 6.19
C LYS A 204 -25.00 -9.02 5.75
N PHE A 205 -23.91 -9.29 5.02
CA PHE A 205 -23.04 -8.25 4.46
C PHE A 205 -23.82 -7.24 3.61
N LYS A 206 -24.63 -7.70 2.65
CA LYS A 206 -25.43 -6.84 1.78
C LYS A 206 -26.49 -6.01 2.55
N LYS A 207 -27.04 -6.56 3.65
CA LYS A 207 -27.98 -5.83 4.51
C LYS A 207 -27.29 -4.74 5.33
N VAL A 208 -26.08 -5.03 5.84
CA VAL A 208 -25.31 -4.10 6.68
C VAL A 208 -24.62 -3.03 5.82
N PHE A 209 -24.10 -3.43 4.67
CA PHE A 209 -23.38 -2.56 3.74
C PHE A 209 -24.05 -2.58 2.36
N PRO A 210 -25.15 -1.83 2.20
CA PRO A 210 -25.87 -1.76 0.93
C PRO A 210 -24.98 -1.11 -0.14
N THR A 211 -25.21 -1.48 -1.40
CA THR A 211 -24.53 -0.84 -2.53
C THR A 211 -25.13 0.54 -2.77
N LEU A 212 -24.34 1.57 -2.53
CA LEU A 212 -24.75 2.95 -2.78
C LEU A 212 -24.77 3.24 -4.28
N SER A 213 -25.65 4.14 -4.73
CA SER A 213 -25.58 4.65 -6.10
C SER A 213 -24.24 5.38 -6.32
N LEU A 214 -23.75 5.41 -7.56
CA LEU A 214 -22.50 6.10 -7.90
C LEU A 214 -22.53 7.59 -7.53
N GLY A 215 -23.70 8.25 -7.70
CA GLY A 215 -23.90 9.65 -7.30
C GLY A 215 -23.74 9.84 -5.79
N LEU A 216 -24.39 9.00 -5.00
CA LEU A 216 -24.32 9.06 -3.54
C LEU A 216 -22.90 8.71 -3.04
N ASP A 217 -22.27 7.67 -3.60
CA ASP A 217 -20.88 7.34 -3.26
C ASP A 217 -19.92 8.50 -3.55
N LYS A 218 -20.10 9.19 -4.68
CA LYS A 218 -19.30 10.38 -5.03
C LYS A 218 -19.42 11.49 -3.98
N GLU A 219 -20.61 11.73 -3.47
CA GLU A 219 -20.86 12.74 -2.43
C GLU A 219 -20.23 12.35 -1.08
N VAL A 220 -20.52 11.16 -0.58
CA VAL A 220 -19.96 10.70 0.71
C VAL A 220 -18.45 10.51 0.65
N ARG A 221 -17.91 10.16 -0.51
CA ARG A 221 -16.46 10.02 -0.76
C ARG A 221 -15.68 11.33 -0.64
N LYS A 222 -16.34 12.50 -0.76
CA LYS A 222 -15.72 13.80 -0.50
C LYS A 222 -15.16 13.90 0.93
N ALA A 223 -15.76 13.20 1.89
CA ALA A 223 -15.28 13.13 3.27
C ALA A 223 -14.13 12.12 3.49
N TYR A 224 -13.88 11.20 2.53
CA TYR A 224 -12.84 10.19 2.69
C TYR A 224 -11.44 10.81 2.60
N ARG A 225 -10.66 10.65 3.67
CA ARG A 225 -9.26 11.08 3.80
C ARG A 225 -8.41 9.93 4.34
N GLY A 226 -7.11 9.93 4.03
CA GLY A 226 -6.13 9.00 4.57
C GLY A 226 -5.76 9.30 6.03
N GLY A 227 -4.67 8.67 6.48
CA GLY A 227 -4.09 8.91 7.80
C GLY A 227 -3.48 10.31 7.94
N PHE A 228 -3.28 10.74 9.16
CA PHE A 228 -2.66 12.01 9.51
C PHE A 228 -1.13 11.90 9.43
N THR A 229 -0.49 12.77 8.65
CA THR A 229 0.97 12.82 8.54
C THR A 229 1.42 14.26 8.63
N TRP A 230 2.06 14.64 9.73
CA TRP A 230 2.39 16.04 10.02
C TRP A 230 3.75 16.18 10.70
N LEU A 231 4.54 17.16 10.28
CA LEU A 231 5.80 17.56 10.89
C LEU A 231 5.62 18.93 11.55
N ASN A 232 6.01 19.03 12.81
CA ASN A 232 6.00 20.29 13.53
C ASN A 232 7.09 21.22 12.99
N ASP A 233 6.69 22.39 12.51
CA ASP A 233 7.58 23.40 11.91
C ASP A 233 8.72 23.82 12.85
N ARG A 234 8.53 23.75 14.18
CA ARG A 234 9.56 24.04 15.19
C ARG A 234 10.83 23.20 15.02
N PHE A 235 10.68 21.99 14.51
CA PHE A 235 11.75 20.99 14.39
C PHE A 235 12.22 20.75 12.96
N LYS A 236 11.53 21.29 11.97
CA LYS A 236 11.83 21.11 10.55
C LYS A 236 13.26 21.55 10.21
N GLY A 237 14.05 20.64 9.63
CA GLY A 237 15.43 20.88 9.18
C GLY A 237 16.48 20.97 10.30
N LYS A 238 16.08 20.93 11.55
CA LYS A 238 16.98 21.03 12.72
C LYS A 238 17.40 19.64 13.19
N GLU A 239 18.59 19.55 13.75
CA GLU A 239 19.01 18.41 14.53
C GLU A 239 18.36 18.50 15.91
N ILE A 240 17.75 17.41 16.36
CA ILE A 240 17.00 17.28 17.60
C ILE A 240 17.75 16.28 18.47
N GLY A 241 17.85 16.52 19.75
CA GLY A 241 18.43 15.59 20.71
C GLY A 241 17.55 14.35 20.94
N GLU A 242 17.61 13.81 22.13
CA GLU A 242 16.92 12.58 22.49
C GLU A 242 15.40 12.65 22.35
N GLY A 243 14.83 11.51 21.97
CA GLY A 243 13.39 11.38 21.82
C GLY A 243 12.90 9.94 21.72
N MET A 244 11.59 9.79 21.64
CA MET A 244 10.88 8.51 21.61
C MET A 244 9.96 8.43 20.43
N VAL A 245 9.75 7.20 19.94
CA VAL A 245 8.76 6.86 18.91
C VAL A 245 7.75 5.90 19.49
N PHE A 246 6.48 6.19 19.27
CA PHE A 246 5.36 5.31 19.61
C PHE A 246 4.60 4.96 18.36
N ASP A 247 4.17 3.70 18.26
CA ASP A 247 3.36 3.18 17.15
C ASP A 247 2.07 2.56 17.68
N ALA A 248 0.93 2.81 17.04
CA ALA A 248 -0.35 2.30 17.49
C ALA A 248 -0.54 0.84 17.04
N ASN A 249 -0.66 -0.08 17.98
CA ASN A 249 -0.86 -1.51 17.72
C ASN A 249 -2.10 -1.78 16.85
N SER A 250 -1.88 -2.08 15.55
CA SER A 250 -2.94 -2.34 14.57
C SER A 250 -3.99 -1.22 14.52
N ALA A 251 -3.55 0.00 14.25
CA ALA A 251 -4.34 1.24 14.35
C ALA A 251 -5.75 1.14 13.72
N TYR A 252 -5.86 0.84 12.41
CA TYR A 252 -7.17 0.76 11.77
C TYR A 252 -8.03 -0.44 12.22
N PRO A 253 -7.50 -1.67 12.38
CA PRO A 253 -8.25 -2.76 13.01
C PRO A 253 -8.78 -2.40 14.38
N ALA A 254 -8.05 -1.64 15.19
CA ALA A 254 -8.52 -1.17 16.49
C ALA A 254 -9.75 -0.25 16.36
N GLN A 255 -9.74 0.70 15.43
CA GLN A 255 -10.91 1.55 15.18
C GLN A 255 -12.12 0.73 14.72
N MET A 256 -11.90 -0.27 13.85
CA MET A 256 -12.96 -1.18 13.41
C MET A 256 -13.53 -2.04 14.55
N TYR A 257 -12.74 -2.30 15.58
CA TYR A 257 -13.11 -3.13 16.73
C TYR A 257 -13.94 -2.37 17.78
N VAL A 258 -13.49 -1.14 18.14
CA VAL A 258 -14.02 -0.42 19.30
C VAL A 258 -14.97 0.73 18.95
N ARG A 259 -14.83 1.34 17.75
CA ARG A 259 -15.53 2.58 17.44
C ARG A 259 -16.96 2.34 16.92
N LEU A 260 -17.75 3.37 17.10
CA LEU A 260 -19.07 3.48 16.47
C LEU A 260 -18.85 3.69 14.97
N LEU A 261 -19.41 2.80 14.15
CA LEU A 261 -19.20 2.79 12.70
C LEU A 261 -20.52 2.72 11.94
N PRO A 262 -20.59 3.38 10.76
CA PRO A 262 -21.83 3.49 10.00
C PRO A 262 -22.23 2.18 9.31
N TYR A 263 -23.54 1.97 9.18
CA TYR A 263 -24.15 0.89 8.41
C TYR A 263 -25.49 1.31 7.81
N GLY A 264 -25.99 0.54 6.84
CA GLY A 264 -27.28 0.77 6.20
C GLY A 264 -27.27 1.91 5.19
N GLU A 265 -28.44 2.22 4.65
CA GLU A 265 -28.64 3.34 3.74
C GLU A 265 -28.51 4.66 4.51
N PRO A 266 -27.74 5.65 4.01
CA PRO A 266 -27.67 6.97 4.59
C PRO A 266 -28.95 7.78 4.30
N LEU A 267 -29.31 8.67 5.21
CA LEU A 267 -30.38 9.64 5.02
C LEU A 267 -29.78 11.01 4.72
N PHE A 268 -30.33 11.69 3.71
CA PHE A 268 -29.97 13.06 3.36
C PHE A 268 -30.63 14.06 4.32
N TYR A 269 -29.96 15.18 4.61
CA TYR A 269 -30.53 16.33 5.31
C TYR A 269 -29.97 17.63 4.75
N GLU A 270 -30.76 18.71 4.85
CA GLU A 270 -30.35 20.05 4.47
C GLU A 270 -29.91 20.85 5.70
N GLY A 271 -28.96 21.78 5.48
CA GLY A 271 -28.44 22.66 6.52
C GLY A 271 -27.52 21.96 7.51
N GLU A 272 -27.60 22.36 8.77
CA GLU A 272 -26.84 21.79 9.88
C GLU A 272 -27.47 20.48 10.37
N TYR A 273 -26.63 19.49 10.69
CA TYR A 273 -27.09 18.25 11.33
C TYR A 273 -27.80 18.56 12.65
N LYS A 274 -29.02 18.03 12.79
CA LYS A 274 -29.76 18.04 14.05
C LYS A 274 -29.63 16.67 14.71
N GLU A 275 -29.34 16.67 16.00
CA GLU A 275 -29.14 15.44 16.76
C GLU A 275 -30.25 14.41 16.48
N ASN A 276 -29.82 13.19 16.09
CA ASN A 276 -30.70 12.09 15.76
C ASN A 276 -30.15 10.80 16.38
N ILE A 277 -30.87 10.26 17.36
CA ILE A 277 -30.42 9.10 18.14
C ILE A 277 -30.32 7.82 17.27
N ASP A 278 -31.14 7.69 16.24
CA ASP A 278 -31.11 6.55 15.32
C ASP A 278 -29.98 6.66 14.27
N HIS A 279 -29.50 7.89 14.00
CA HIS A 279 -28.47 8.20 13.00
C HIS A 279 -27.39 9.10 13.59
N PRO A 280 -26.63 8.64 14.59
CA PRO A 280 -25.69 9.48 15.35
C PRO A 280 -24.42 9.85 14.60
N LEU A 281 -24.11 9.18 13.50
CA LEU A 281 -22.96 9.51 12.65
C LEU A 281 -23.42 10.28 11.42
N TYR A 282 -22.65 11.29 11.03
CA TYR A 282 -22.97 12.09 9.85
C TYR A 282 -21.74 12.58 9.10
N ILE A 283 -21.94 12.88 7.84
CA ILE A 283 -21.03 13.59 6.95
C ILE A 283 -21.69 14.93 6.63
N GLN A 284 -21.00 16.03 6.88
CA GLN A 284 -21.47 17.40 6.68
C GLN A 284 -20.69 18.06 5.56
N ASN A 285 -21.38 18.59 4.56
CA ASN A 285 -20.85 19.58 3.64
C ASN A 285 -21.08 20.97 4.22
N LEU A 286 -20.07 21.84 4.15
CA LEU A 286 -20.11 23.18 4.73
C LEU A 286 -19.14 24.12 4.00
N LYS A 287 -19.39 25.43 4.10
CA LYS A 287 -18.46 26.49 3.72
C LYS A 287 -18.00 27.18 5.00
N VAL A 288 -16.69 27.37 5.14
CA VAL A 288 -16.11 27.83 6.41
C VAL A 288 -14.91 28.73 6.20
N ARG A 289 -14.80 29.73 7.08
CA ARG A 289 -13.62 30.57 7.25
C ARG A 289 -13.06 30.33 8.64
N PHE A 290 -11.75 30.05 8.73
CA PHE A 290 -11.13 29.60 9.97
C PHE A 290 -9.68 30.03 10.09
N ARG A 291 -9.19 30.02 11.33
CA ARG A 291 -7.79 30.22 11.70
C ARG A 291 -7.41 29.23 12.81
N LEU A 292 -6.22 28.59 12.67
CA LEU A 292 -5.69 27.68 13.69
C LEU A 292 -5.49 28.44 15.02
N LYS A 293 -5.96 27.86 16.11
CA LYS A 293 -5.69 28.39 17.46
C LYS A 293 -4.20 28.23 17.81
N GLU A 294 -3.67 29.15 18.58
CA GLU A 294 -2.32 29.03 19.13
C GLU A 294 -2.20 27.79 20.02
N GLY A 295 -1.10 27.04 19.89
CA GLY A 295 -0.89 25.81 20.65
C GLY A 295 -1.64 24.58 20.13
N TYR A 296 -2.28 24.66 18.96
CA TYR A 296 -3.02 23.55 18.37
C TYR A 296 -2.36 22.99 17.10
N ILE A 297 -2.57 21.69 16.87
CA ILE A 297 -2.12 20.97 15.68
C ILE A 297 -3.12 21.19 14.54
N PRO A 298 -2.69 21.54 13.31
CA PRO A 298 -3.60 21.71 12.19
C PRO A 298 -4.18 20.35 11.73
N THR A 299 -5.49 20.28 11.51
CA THR A 299 -6.21 19.04 11.15
C THR A 299 -6.78 19.04 9.74
N ILE A 300 -6.89 20.22 9.08
CA ILE A 300 -7.54 20.38 7.78
C ILE A 300 -6.55 20.34 6.64
N GLN A 301 -6.75 19.42 5.71
CA GLN A 301 -6.00 19.30 4.46
C GLN A 301 -6.96 19.29 3.26
N ILE A 302 -6.75 20.19 2.29
CA ILE A 302 -7.55 20.28 1.06
C ILE A 302 -6.70 19.83 -0.12
N LYS A 303 -7.09 18.69 -0.70
CA LYS A 303 -6.43 18.14 -1.89
C LYS A 303 -6.88 18.86 -3.17
N ARG A 304 -5.93 19.06 -4.10
CA ARG A 304 -6.19 19.63 -5.43
C ARG A 304 -6.82 21.02 -5.39
N SER A 305 -6.50 21.82 -4.37
CA SER A 305 -6.86 23.24 -4.31
C SER A 305 -5.62 24.12 -4.42
N ARG A 306 -5.81 25.42 -4.63
CA ARG A 306 -4.70 26.37 -4.62
C ARG A 306 -4.00 26.50 -3.26
N PHE A 307 -4.65 26.09 -2.18
CA PHE A 307 -4.10 26.08 -0.82
C PHE A 307 -3.34 24.80 -0.51
N TYR A 308 -3.53 23.74 -1.28
CA TYR A 308 -2.88 22.44 -1.05
C TYR A 308 -1.47 22.41 -1.62
N LYS A 309 -0.50 22.34 -0.75
CA LYS A 309 0.93 22.19 -1.09
C LYS A 309 1.44 20.85 -0.58
N GLY A 310 1.28 19.80 -1.39
CA GLY A 310 1.69 18.46 -1.00
C GLY A 310 0.89 17.91 0.19
N ASN A 311 1.55 17.57 1.27
CA ASN A 311 0.95 17.04 2.51
C ASN A 311 0.84 18.09 3.62
N GLU A 312 0.85 19.36 3.30
CA GLU A 312 0.70 20.42 4.30
C GLU A 312 -0.74 20.55 4.77
N TYR A 313 -0.90 20.88 6.05
CA TYR A 313 -2.18 21.16 6.68
C TYR A 313 -2.38 22.66 6.80
N LEU A 314 -3.62 23.10 6.58
CA LEU A 314 -3.95 24.53 6.58
C LEU A 314 -3.99 25.09 7.99
N LYS A 315 -3.25 26.18 8.21
CA LYS A 315 -3.34 27.00 9.43
C LYS A 315 -4.46 28.05 9.36
N SER A 316 -4.90 28.40 8.15
CA SER A 316 -6.04 29.30 7.94
C SER A 316 -6.67 29.06 6.57
N SER A 317 -7.88 29.54 6.40
CA SER A 317 -8.57 29.58 5.10
C SER A 317 -8.08 30.71 4.18
N GLY A 318 -7.10 31.52 4.62
CA GLY A 318 -6.60 32.65 3.84
C GLY A 318 -7.64 33.77 3.64
N GLY A 319 -8.61 33.91 4.55
CA GLY A 319 -9.69 34.87 4.45
C GLY A 319 -10.86 34.49 3.55
N GLU A 320 -10.82 33.30 2.94
CA GLU A 320 -11.85 32.80 2.03
C GLU A 320 -12.80 31.80 2.71
N LEU A 321 -14.03 31.72 2.21
CA LEU A 321 -14.95 30.64 2.52
C LEU A 321 -14.55 29.41 1.73
N ILE A 322 -14.04 28.40 2.41
CA ILE A 322 -13.59 27.14 1.82
C ILE A 322 -14.68 26.09 1.98
N GLU A 323 -15.02 25.42 0.88
CA GLU A 323 -15.94 24.28 0.94
C GLU A 323 -15.23 23.01 1.45
N LEU A 324 -15.80 22.41 2.48
CA LEU A 324 -15.34 21.16 3.08
C LEU A 324 -16.48 20.15 3.16
N THR A 325 -16.15 18.88 3.05
CA THR A 325 -17.04 17.77 3.42
C THR A 325 -16.31 16.94 4.46
N LEU A 326 -16.85 16.86 5.66
CA LEU A 326 -16.22 16.28 6.84
C LEU A 326 -17.12 15.23 7.47
N THR A 327 -16.55 14.18 8.05
CA THR A 327 -17.25 13.35 9.04
C THR A 327 -17.47 14.20 10.30
N ASN A 328 -18.47 13.87 11.13
CA ASN A 328 -18.63 14.55 12.42
C ASN A 328 -17.36 14.48 13.28
N VAL A 329 -16.60 13.37 13.21
CA VAL A 329 -15.33 13.20 13.92
C VAL A 329 -14.29 14.24 13.48
N ASP A 330 -14.13 14.45 12.16
CA ASP A 330 -13.22 15.48 11.64
C ASP A 330 -13.74 16.90 11.92
N LEU A 331 -15.06 17.09 11.93
CA LEU A 331 -15.68 18.40 12.23
C LEU A 331 -15.50 18.78 13.69
N GLU A 332 -15.60 17.83 14.61
CA GLU A 332 -15.31 18.04 16.04
C GLU A 332 -13.84 18.46 16.23
N LEU A 333 -12.89 17.73 15.63
CA LEU A 333 -11.48 18.13 15.65
C LEU A 333 -11.26 19.53 15.07
N MET A 334 -11.96 19.87 14.00
CA MET A 334 -11.87 21.21 13.42
C MET A 334 -12.37 22.27 14.40
N LYS A 335 -13.53 22.09 15.00
CA LYS A 335 -14.10 23.05 15.99
C LYS A 335 -13.22 23.19 17.23
N GLU A 336 -12.57 22.11 17.64
CA GLU A 336 -11.64 22.13 18.78
C GLU A 336 -10.35 22.90 18.44
N HIS A 337 -9.74 22.63 17.29
CA HIS A 337 -8.41 23.12 16.94
C HIS A 337 -8.39 24.50 16.28
N TYR A 338 -9.51 24.95 15.68
CA TYR A 338 -9.58 26.21 14.96
C TYR A 338 -10.57 27.17 15.58
N GLU A 339 -10.26 28.45 15.48
CA GLU A 339 -11.22 29.53 15.61
C GLU A 339 -12.05 29.58 14.33
N ILE A 340 -13.35 29.37 14.45
CA ILE A 340 -14.30 29.43 13.35
C ILE A 340 -14.78 30.86 13.22
N LEU A 341 -14.36 31.53 12.15
CA LEU A 341 -14.71 32.95 11.90
C LEU A 341 -16.07 33.07 11.21
N GLU A 342 -16.42 32.10 10.37
CA GLU A 342 -17.69 32.04 9.66
C GLU A 342 -17.96 30.62 9.22
N ILE A 343 -19.19 30.12 9.34
CA ILE A 343 -19.59 28.79 8.93
C ILE A 343 -21.00 28.77 8.36
N HIS A 344 -21.17 28.12 7.21
CA HIS A 344 -22.44 27.87 6.55
C HIS A 344 -22.59 26.37 6.30
N TYR A 345 -23.50 25.73 6.98
CA TYR A 345 -23.87 24.35 6.76
C TYR A 345 -24.80 24.24 5.56
N THR A 346 -24.47 23.37 4.60
CA THR A 346 -25.22 23.26 3.34
C THR A 346 -26.11 22.04 3.31
N TYR A 347 -25.54 20.85 3.41
CA TYR A 347 -26.26 19.58 3.43
C TYR A 347 -25.37 18.48 4.04
N GLY A 348 -25.95 17.34 4.28
CA GLY A 348 -25.20 16.17 4.71
C GLY A 348 -25.93 14.86 4.56
N TYR A 349 -25.27 13.83 5.06
CA TYR A 349 -25.80 12.47 5.10
C TYR A 349 -25.59 11.90 6.50
N MET A 350 -26.64 11.35 7.11
CA MET A 350 -26.58 10.74 8.42
C MET A 350 -26.77 9.23 8.34
N PHE A 351 -26.19 8.51 9.28
CA PHE A 351 -26.04 7.05 9.25
C PHE A 351 -26.47 6.42 10.55
N LYS A 352 -27.13 5.26 10.44
CA LYS A 352 -27.20 4.31 11.55
C LYS A 352 -25.80 3.88 11.92
N ALA A 353 -25.58 3.59 13.20
CA ALA A 353 -24.25 3.25 13.66
C ALA A 353 -24.27 2.16 14.74
N THR A 354 -23.23 1.35 14.77
CA THR A 354 -23.03 0.32 15.80
C THR A 354 -21.55 0.02 16.00
N THR A 355 -21.24 -0.66 17.09
CA THR A 355 -19.91 -1.19 17.40
C THR A 355 -19.85 -2.69 17.12
N GLY A 356 -18.66 -3.26 17.07
CA GLY A 356 -18.46 -4.72 17.06
C GLY A 356 -18.73 -5.45 15.74
N MET A 357 -19.07 -4.74 14.65
CA MET A 357 -19.35 -5.37 13.34
C MET A 357 -18.21 -6.25 12.82
N PHE A 358 -16.99 -5.93 13.18
CA PHE A 358 -15.76 -6.59 12.71
C PHE A 358 -15.10 -7.47 13.77
N LYS A 359 -15.75 -7.63 14.93
CA LYS A 359 -15.14 -8.32 16.09
C LYS A 359 -14.64 -9.71 15.72
N ASP A 360 -15.46 -10.57 15.14
CA ASP A 360 -15.11 -11.96 14.84
C ASP A 360 -13.96 -12.05 13.83
N PHE A 361 -13.91 -11.18 12.83
CA PHE A 361 -12.82 -11.11 11.87
C PHE A 361 -11.51 -10.67 12.54
N ILE A 362 -11.56 -9.62 13.35
CA ILE A 362 -10.38 -9.06 14.02
C ILE A 362 -9.86 -10.01 15.08
N ASP A 363 -10.72 -10.64 15.87
CA ASP A 363 -10.36 -11.64 16.87
C ASP A 363 -9.67 -12.84 16.21
N LYS A 364 -10.25 -13.38 15.11
CA LYS A 364 -9.65 -14.48 14.34
C LYS A 364 -8.23 -14.16 13.92
N TRP A 365 -8.03 -13.05 13.20
CA TRP A 365 -6.73 -12.73 12.64
C TRP A 365 -5.73 -12.20 13.68
N THR A 366 -6.20 -11.59 14.76
CA THR A 366 -5.36 -11.21 15.91
C THR A 366 -4.88 -12.45 16.66
N TYR A 367 -5.75 -13.44 16.87
CA TYR A 367 -5.36 -14.72 17.45
C TYR A 367 -4.28 -15.40 16.59
N ILE A 368 -4.48 -15.53 15.28
CA ILE A 368 -3.48 -16.10 14.36
C ILE A 368 -2.17 -15.29 14.41
N LYS A 369 -2.23 -13.95 14.39
CA LYS A 369 -1.05 -13.07 14.47
C LYS A 369 -0.24 -13.29 15.75
N THR A 370 -0.89 -13.52 16.88
CA THR A 370 -0.24 -13.63 18.18
C THR A 370 0.25 -15.02 18.52
N THR A 371 -0.41 -16.06 18.01
CA THR A 371 -0.06 -17.48 18.26
C THR A 371 0.83 -18.09 17.19
N SER A 372 1.00 -17.43 16.03
CA SER A 372 1.81 -17.92 14.91
C SER A 372 3.10 -17.13 14.73
N TYR A 373 4.01 -17.66 13.91
CA TYR A 373 5.26 -17.01 13.51
C TYR A 373 5.51 -17.20 12.00
N GLY A 374 6.54 -16.53 11.47
CA GLY A 374 6.90 -16.62 10.04
C GLY A 374 5.76 -16.19 9.13
N ALA A 375 5.51 -16.96 8.08
CA ALA A 375 4.54 -16.68 7.02
C ALA A 375 3.12 -16.43 7.55
N ILE A 376 2.62 -17.31 8.40
CA ILE A 376 1.24 -17.24 8.92
C ILE A 376 1.02 -15.94 9.71
N LYS A 377 2.01 -15.53 10.53
CA LYS A 377 1.95 -14.24 11.24
C LYS A 377 1.92 -13.06 10.27
N GLN A 378 2.71 -13.09 9.19
CA GLN A 378 2.72 -12.01 8.19
C GLN A 378 1.41 -11.95 7.41
N LEU A 379 0.84 -13.11 7.06
CA LEU A 379 -0.48 -13.18 6.43
C LEU A 379 -1.57 -12.59 7.33
N ALA A 380 -1.56 -12.91 8.62
CA ALA A 380 -2.52 -12.36 9.58
C ALA A 380 -2.42 -10.83 9.68
N LYS A 381 -1.20 -10.27 9.71
CA LYS A 381 -1.00 -8.81 9.65
C LYS A 381 -1.56 -8.21 8.36
N LEU A 382 -1.32 -8.87 7.23
CA LEU A 382 -1.80 -8.42 5.93
C LEU A 382 -3.33 -8.43 5.86
N MET A 383 -3.97 -9.48 6.35
CA MET A 383 -5.43 -9.61 6.39
C MET A 383 -6.06 -8.51 7.24
N LEU A 384 -5.54 -8.26 8.44
CA LEU A 384 -6.02 -7.19 9.33
C LEU A 384 -5.93 -5.81 8.68
N ASN A 385 -4.81 -5.49 8.05
CA ASN A 385 -4.55 -4.15 7.50
C ASN A 385 -5.21 -3.90 6.14
N SER A 386 -5.65 -4.95 5.43
CA SER A 386 -6.16 -4.81 4.05
C SER A 386 -7.67 -4.63 3.97
N LEU A 387 -8.43 -4.96 5.02
CA LEU A 387 -9.90 -5.01 4.95
C LEU A 387 -10.52 -3.63 4.77
N TYR A 388 -10.19 -2.65 5.62
CA TYR A 388 -10.85 -1.33 5.59
C TYR A 388 -10.69 -0.64 4.23
N GLY A 389 -9.52 -0.78 3.59
CA GLY A 389 -9.24 -0.19 2.30
C GLY A 389 -10.14 -0.68 1.17
N LYS A 390 -10.70 -1.87 1.29
CA LYS A 390 -11.66 -2.40 0.30
C LYS A 390 -13.00 -1.65 0.32
N PHE A 391 -13.42 -1.15 1.46
CA PHE A 391 -14.63 -0.34 1.56
C PHE A 391 -14.50 1.01 0.86
N ALA A 392 -13.27 1.55 0.76
CA ALA A 392 -12.96 2.78 0.03
C ALA A 392 -12.53 2.55 -1.44
N SER A 393 -12.63 1.32 -1.96
CA SER A 393 -12.24 1.04 -3.36
C SER A 393 -12.90 2.05 -4.30
N ASN A 394 -12.10 2.63 -5.21
CA ASN A 394 -12.63 3.59 -6.17
C ASN A 394 -13.58 2.89 -7.15
N PRO A 395 -14.82 3.37 -7.33
CA PRO A 395 -15.71 2.88 -8.36
C PRO A 395 -15.19 3.10 -9.78
N ASP A 396 -14.44 4.18 -10.03
CA ASP A 396 -13.75 4.40 -11.30
C ASP A 396 -12.65 3.35 -11.47
N VAL A 397 -12.90 2.38 -12.34
CA VAL A 397 -11.97 1.31 -12.71
C VAL A 397 -11.42 1.49 -14.11
N THR A 398 -11.55 2.69 -14.69
CA THR A 398 -10.98 3.06 -15.99
C THR A 398 -9.51 2.65 -16.06
N GLY A 399 -9.22 1.73 -16.92
CA GLY A 399 -7.89 1.14 -17.08
C GLY A 399 -7.03 1.86 -18.10
N LYS A 400 -5.77 1.48 -18.15
CA LYS A 400 -4.85 1.83 -19.23
C LYS A 400 -4.83 0.73 -20.28
N VAL A 401 -4.93 1.14 -21.54
CA VAL A 401 -4.88 0.30 -22.73
C VAL A 401 -3.47 0.35 -23.30
N PRO A 402 -2.79 -0.80 -23.46
CA PRO A 402 -1.49 -0.84 -24.11
C PRO A 402 -1.62 -0.70 -25.62
N TYR A 403 -0.61 -0.12 -26.25
CA TYR A 403 -0.47 -0.05 -27.70
C TYR A 403 1.02 0.07 -28.09
N LEU A 404 1.37 -0.29 -29.31
CA LEU A 404 2.71 -0.03 -29.84
C LEU A 404 2.76 1.37 -30.44
N LYS A 405 3.78 2.13 -30.05
CA LYS A 405 4.15 3.40 -30.68
C LYS A 405 4.81 3.16 -32.03
N GLU A 406 4.93 4.20 -32.86
CA GLU A 406 5.62 4.15 -34.15
C GLU A 406 7.05 3.62 -34.07
N ASN A 407 7.75 3.95 -32.98
CA ASN A 407 9.11 3.46 -32.73
C ASN A 407 9.15 2.01 -32.16
N GLY A 408 8.01 1.32 -32.06
CA GLY A 408 7.92 -0.06 -31.54
C GLY A 408 7.98 -0.18 -30.02
N ALA A 409 8.09 0.92 -29.28
CA ALA A 409 8.01 0.89 -27.82
C ALA A 409 6.55 0.79 -27.34
N LEU A 410 6.34 0.16 -26.18
CA LEU A 410 5.02 0.05 -25.58
C LEU A 410 4.55 1.41 -25.04
N GLY A 411 3.34 1.82 -25.44
CA GLY A 411 2.64 2.99 -24.94
C GLY A 411 1.38 2.61 -24.16
N PHE A 412 0.84 3.56 -23.39
CA PHE A 412 -0.39 3.38 -22.62
C PHE A 412 -1.27 4.61 -22.76
N ARG A 413 -2.54 4.42 -23.12
CA ARG A 413 -3.56 5.47 -23.11
C ARG A 413 -4.68 5.08 -22.14
N LEU A 414 -5.47 6.05 -21.69
CA LEU A 414 -6.69 5.74 -20.93
C LEU A 414 -7.69 5.04 -21.87
N GLY A 415 -8.32 4.01 -21.34
CA GLY A 415 -9.46 3.36 -21.98
C GLY A 415 -10.74 4.17 -21.83
N GLU A 416 -11.85 3.57 -22.25
CA GLU A 416 -13.18 4.09 -22.02
C GLU A 416 -13.48 4.17 -20.53
N GLU A 417 -14.28 5.17 -20.12
CA GLU A 417 -14.73 5.28 -18.73
C GLU A 417 -15.48 4.02 -18.31
N GLU A 418 -15.03 3.46 -17.20
CA GLU A 418 -15.61 2.26 -16.64
C GLU A 418 -15.78 2.41 -15.14
N THR A 419 -16.98 2.10 -14.68
CA THR A 419 -17.32 2.13 -13.27
C THR A 419 -17.84 0.78 -12.80
N LYS A 420 -17.64 0.50 -11.52
CA LYS A 420 -18.25 -0.63 -10.81
C LYS A 420 -18.91 -0.14 -9.54
N ASP A 421 -19.75 -0.98 -8.99
CA ASP A 421 -20.41 -0.72 -7.72
C ASP A 421 -19.41 -0.46 -6.60
N PRO A 422 -19.60 0.60 -5.80
CA PRO A 422 -18.80 0.84 -4.60
C PRO A 422 -19.09 -0.25 -3.55
N VAL A 423 -18.12 -0.53 -2.69
CA VAL A 423 -18.35 -1.49 -1.60
C VAL A 423 -19.19 -0.85 -0.50
N TYR A 424 -18.68 0.17 0.17
CA TYR A 424 -19.39 1.03 1.13
C TYR A 424 -18.42 2.07 1.70
N THR A 425 -18.21 3.16 0.98
CA THR A 425 -17.24 4.22 1.32
C THR A 425 -17.45 4.87 2.68
N PRO A 426 -18.70 5.04 3.20
CA PRO A 426 -18.88 5.63 4.53
C PRO A 426 -18.08 4.93 5.63
N LEU A 427 -18.05 3.60 5.64
CA LEU A 427 -17.28 2.84 6.62
C LEU A 427 -15.80 3.26 6.63
N ALA A 428 -15.16 3.26 5.47
CA ALA A 428 -13.75 3.60 5.37
C ALA A 428 -13.49 5.06 5.77
N SER A 429 -14.41 5.97 5.47
CA SER A 429 -14.33 7.38 5.87
C SER A 429 -14.29 7.52 7.39
N PHE A 430 -15.14 6.80 8.10
CA PHE A 430 -15.17 6.83 9.57
C PHE A 430 -14.01 6.07 10.21
N VAL A 431 -13.60 4.92 9.67
CA VAL A 431 -12.42 4.19 10.17
C VAL A 431 -11.17 5.07 10.12
N THR A 432 -10.95 5.76 9.01
CA THR A 432 -9.80 6.66 8.88
C THR A 432 -9.96 7.95 9.67
N ALA A 433 -11.17 8.47 9.85
CA ALA A 433 -11.45 9.62 10.70
C ALA A 433 -11.13 9.31 12.17
N TRP A 434 -11.57 8.17 12.69
CA TRP A 434 -11.21 7.71 14.03
C TRP A 434 -9.71 7.44 14.20
N GLY A 435 -9.04 6.95 13.15
CA GLY A 435 -7.57 6.84 13.15
C GLY A 435 -6.90 8.20 13.27
N ARG A 436 -7.33 9.20 12.49
CA ARG A 436 -6.84 10.59 12.61
C ARG A 436 -7.13 11.17 13.99
N TYR A 437 -8.35 11.01 14.47
CA TYR A 437 -8.76 11.45 15.81
C TYR A 437 -7.79 10.91 16.88
N THR A 438 -7.55 9.60 16.90
CA THR A 438 -6.64 8.97 17.87
C THR A 438 -5.23 9.56 17.79
N THR A 439 -4.67 9.69 16.59
CA THR A 439 -3.31 10.22 16.41
C THR A 439 -3.24 11.71 16.77
N ILE A 440 -4.19 12.52 16.31
CA ILE A 440 -4.19 13.98 16.55
C ILE A 440 -4.40 14.29 18.04
N THR A 441 -5.37 13.65 18.71
CA THR A 441 -5.65 13.90 20.12
C THR A 441 -4.49 13.49 21.02
N THR A 442 -3.85 12.32 20.72
CA THR A 442 -2.65 11.89 21.45
C THR A 442 -1.48 12.84 21.21
N ALA A 443 -1.26 13.27 19.97
CA ALA A 443 -0.21 14.24 19.63
C ALA A 443 -0.48 15.61 20.28
N GLN A 444 -1.74 16.07 20.31
CA GLN A 444 -2.16 17.31 20.94
C GLN A 444 -1.93 17.29 22.46
N ALA A 445 -2.23 16.16 23.11
CA ALA A 445 -1.93 15.98 24.54
C ALA A 445 -0.42 16.08 24.85
N CYS A 446 0.43 15.81 23.85
CA CYS A 446 1.89 15.94 23.94
C CYS A 446 2.44 17.16 23.17
N TYR A 447 1.66 18.23 22.98
CA TYR A 447 1.98 19.35 22.08
C TYR A 447 3.37 19.96 22.25
N ASP A 448 3.83 20.11 23.48
CA ASP A 448 5.15 20.71 23.76
C ASP A 448 6.30 19.82 23.30
N ARG A 449 6.07 18.51 23.18
CA ARG A 449 7.07 17.50 22.85
C ARG A 449 6.92 16.89 21.48
N ILE A 450 5.78 17.10 20.77
CA ILE A 450 5.52 16.47 19.49
C ILE A 450 6.42 17.01 18.38
N ILE A 451 7.13 16.09 17.73
CA ILE A 451 7.99 16.36 16.58
C ILE A 451 7.25 16.05 15.28
N TYR A 452 6.70 14.83 15.21
CA TYR A 452 6.21 14.26 13.95
C TYR A 452 5.12 13.21 14.20
N CYS A 453 4.15 13.14 13.28
CA CYS A 453 3.13 12.11 13.22
C CYS A 453 3.14 11.45 11.84
N ASP A 454 2.92 10.14 11.79
CA ASP A 454 2.71 9.43 10.52
C ASP A 454 1.67 8.31 10.66
N THR A 455 0.43 8.65 10.38
CA THR A 455 -0.72 7.72 10.37
C THR A 455 -1.00 7.11 11.75
N ASP A 456 -0.16 6.22 12.20
CA ASP A 456 -0.24 5.42 13.41
C ASP A 456 1.00 5.55 14.31
N SER A 457 1.89 6.50 14.01
CA SER A 457 3.05 6.79 14.85
C SER A 457 3.13 8.25 15.29
N ILE A 458 3.68 8.47 16.49
CA ILE A 458 4.03 9.77 17.04
C ILE A 458 5.49 9.77 17.52
N HIS A 459 6.21 10.86 17.25
CA HIS A 459 7.59 11.05 17.62
C HIS A 459 7.68 12.24 18.59
N LEU A 460 8.25 12.02 19.77
CA LEU A 460 8.31 13.00 20.86
C LEU A 460 9.75 13.30 21.24
N THR A 461 10.02 14.50 21.72
CA THR A 461 11.29 14.85 22.39
C THR A 461 11.35 14.24 23.80
N GLY A 462 12.58 13.96 24.29
CA GLY A 462 12.86 13.42 25.63
C GLY A 462 12.61 11.92 25.74
N THR A 463 13.10 11.31 26.82
CA THR A 463 13.19 9.85 27.01
C THR A 463 12.24 9.29 28.06
N LYS A 464 11.40 10.13 28.68
CA LYS A 464 10.36 9.69 29.63
C LYS A 464 9.00 9.66 28.93
N ILE A 465 8.25 8.59 29.12
CA ILE A 465 6.86 8.48 28.64
C ILE A 465 6.06 9.62 29.28
N PRO A 466 5.37 10.47 28.50
CA PRO A 466 4.52 11.51 29.06
C PRO A 466 3.40 10.92 29.93
N ASP A 467 3.13 11.51 31.07
CA ASP A 467 2.09 11.02 31.99
C ASP A 467 0.70 11.01 31.33
N VAL A 468 0.44 11.97 30.43
CA VAL A 468 -0.83 12.11 29.69
C VAL A 468 -1.14 10.93 28.75
N ILE A 469 -0.14 10.12 28.37
CA ILE A 469 -0.36 8.95 27.51
C ILE A 469 0.01 7.63 28.20
N LYS A 470 0.49 7.66 29.45
CA LYS A 470 1.01 6.48 30.14
C LYS A 470 0.03 5.32 30.19
N ASP A 471 -1.24 5.59 30.44
CA ASP A 471 -2.29 4.56 30.58
C ASP A 471 -2.72 3.95 29.24
N ILE A 472 -2.35 4.57 28.12
CA ILE A 472 -2.62 4.08 26.75
C ILE A 472 -1.37 3.51 26.08
N VAL A 473 -0.27 3.31 26.82
CA VAL A 473 0.95 2.66 26.31
C VAL A 473 0.96 1.20 26.73
N HIS A 474 1.07 0.28 25.75
CA HIS A 474 1.13 -1.16 26.00
C HIS A 474 1.76 -1.88 24.79
N PRO A 475 2.68 -2.83 24.97
CA PRO A 475 3.47 -3.42 23.87
C PRO A 475 2.67 -4.29 22.88
N LYS A 476 1.46 -4.75 23.22
CA LYS A 476 0.71 -5.71 22.38
C LYS A 476 -0.79 -5.50 22.32
N LYS A 477 -1.36 -4.66 23.20
CA LYS A 477 -2.81 -4.49 23.27
C LYS A 477 -3.32 -3.71 22.06
N LEU A 478 -4.36 -4.23 21.43
CA LEU A 478 -4.98 -3.64 20.23
C LEU A 478 -5.36 -2.18 20.47
N GLY A 479 -4.91 -1.27 19.61
CA GLY A 479 -5.18 0.17 19.66
C GLY A 479 -4.39 0.96 20.72
N TYR A 480 -3.58 0.30 21.53
CA TYR A 480 -2.65 0.95 22.46
C TYR A 480 -1.36 1.35 21.73
N TRP A 481 -0.69 2.39 22.25
CA TRP A 481 0.60 2.82 21.75
C TRP A 481 1.71 1.90 22.23
N GLU A 482 2.48 1.34 21.33
CA GLU A 482 3.71 0.61 21.63
C GLU A 482 4.88 1.60 21.61
N HIS A 483 5.73 1.58 22.65
CA HIS A 483 7.01 2.28 22.59
C HIS A 483 7.93 1.54 21.62
N GLU A 484 8.05 2.06 20.39
CA GLU A 484 8.79 1.40 19.29
C GLU A 484 10.30 1.59 19.41
N SER A 485 10.74 2.79 19.77
CA SER A 485 12.18 3.10 19.91
C SER A 485 12.44 4.38 20.68
N THR A 486 13.68 4.47 21.24
CA THR A 486 14.27 5.70 21.74
C THR A 486 15.46 6.06 20.89
N PHE A 487 15.58 7.33 20.48
CA PHE A 487 16.69 7.82 19.67
C PHE A 487 17.54 8.85 20.45
N LYS A 488 18.85 8.85 20.16
CA LYS A 488 19.84 9.78 20.72
C LYS A 488 19.77 11.15 20.07
N ARG A 489 19.52 11.15 18.76
CA ARG A 489 19.32 12.37 17.95
C ARG A 489 18.54 12.04 16.67
N ALA A 490 17.90 13.06 16.12
CA ALA A 490 17.11 12.93 14.89
C ALA A 490 17.15 14.22 14.07
N LYS A 491 16.79 14.11 12.78
CA LYS A 491 16.60 15.26 11.90
C LYS A 491 15.47 14.98 10.92
N TYR A 492 14.49 15.88 10.86
CA TYR A 492 13.30 15.76 10.02
C TYR A 492 13.30 16.89 8.99
N LEU A 493 13.25 16.56 7.70
CA LEU A 493 13.18 17.57 6.63
C LEU A 493 11.74 17.84 6.19
N ARG A 494 10.93 16.78 6.11
CA ARG A 494 9.50 16.80 5.75
C ARG A 494 8.85 15.48 6.14
N GLN A 495 7.55 15.35 5.90
CA GLN A 495 6.84 14.09 6.09
C GLN A 495 7.54 12.96 5.34
N LYS A 496 7.66 11.79 5.98
CA LYS A 496 8.31 10.57 5.44
C LYS A 496 9.77 10.77 5.01
N THR A 497 10.46 11.81 5.54
CA THR A 497 11.85 12.13 5.22
C THR A 497 12.58 12.59 6.47
N TYR A 498 13.22 11.62 7.18
CA TYR A 498 13.96 11.85 8.41
C TYR A 498 15.03 10.81 8.67
N ILE A 499 15.95 11.13 9.57
CA ILE A 499 17.02 10.23 10.05
C ILE A 499 17.05 10.23 11.59
N GLN A 500 17.46 9.11 12.16
CA GLN A 500 17.55 8.90 13.60
C GLN A 500 18.73 8.02 13.96
N ASP A 501 19.42 8.35 15.06
CA ASP A 501 20.34 7.46 15.77
C ASP A 501 19.55 6.77 16.89
N ILE A 502 19.21 5.50 16.71
CA ILE A 502 18.35 4.73 17.61
C ILE A 502 19.21 3.96 18.61
N TYR A 503 18.92 4.07 19.88
CA TYR A 503 19.54 3.27 20.93
C TYR A 503 19.19 1.80 20.80
N MET A 504 20.21 0.94 20.75
CA MET A 504 20.08 -0.51 20.66
C MET A 504 20.93 -1.18 21.74
N LYS A 505 20.52 -2.38 22.15
CA LYS A 505 21.33 -3.23 23.04
C LYS A 505 21.39 -4.67 22.54
N ARG A 506 22.45 -5.38 22.91
CA ARG A 506 22.61 -6.81 22.60
C ARG A 506 22.07 -7.67 23.73
N VAL A 507 21.11 -8.54 23.41
CA VAL A 507 20.59 -9.54 24.33
C VAL A 507 20.75 -10.91 23.67
N LYS A 508 21.54 -11.79 24.23
CA LYS A 508 21.85 -13.13 23.66
C LYS A 508 22.29 -13.06 22.20
N GLY A 509 23.13 -12.05 21.85
CA GLY A 509 23.64 -11.83 20.49
C GLY A 509 22.69 -11.10 19.52
N TYR A 510 21.44 -10.88 19.89
CA TYR A 510 20.47 -10.15 19.06
C TYR A 510 20.40 -8.67 19.44
N LEU A 511 20.33 -7.80 18.42
CA LEU A 511 20.05 -6.39 18.65
C LEU A 511 18.56 -6.21 18.95
N VAL A 512 18.28 -5.63 20.10
CA VAL A 512 16.94 -5.25 20.56
C VAL A 512 16.92 -3.76 20.88
N GLN A 513 15.76 -3.19 21.12
CA GLN A 513 15.60 -1.83 21.56
C GLN A 513 16.38 -1.58 22.86
N GLY A 514 17.15 -0.50 22.88
CA GLY A 514 17.86 0.01 24.06
C GLY A 514 17.29 1.34 24.55
N SER A 515 17.89 1.86 25.60
CA SER A 515 17.62 3.18 26.18
C SER A 515 18.94 3.93 26.40
N PRO A 516 18.91 5.22 26.76
CA PRO A 516 20.12 5.97 27.12
C PRO A 516 20.94 5.30 28.22
N ASP A 517 20.27 4.57 29.13
CA ASP A 517 20.92 3.97 30.33
C ASP A 517 21.52 2.58 30.07
N ASP A 518 21.09 1.88 28.98
CA ASP A 518 21.44 0.47 28.75
C ASP A 518 21.83 0.11 27.32
N TYR A 519 22.11 1.10 26.46
CA TYR A 519 22.50 0.82 25.07
C TYR A 519 23.94 0.29 24.96
N THR A 520 24.14 -0.59 23.98
CA THR A 520 25.46 -1.08 23.57
C THR A 520 25.82 -0.67 22.16
N ASP A 521 24.83 -0.32 21.35
CA ASP A 521 24.96 -0.01 19.94
C ASP A 521 24.05 1.17 19.57
N ILE A 522 24.39 1.86 18.50
CA ILE A 522 23.56 2.87 17.85
C ILE A 522 23.19 2.36 16.44
N LYS A 523 21.91 2.31 16.15
CA LYS A 523 21.41 2.01 14.80
C LYS A 523 21.04 3.28 14.08
N PHE A 524 21.79 3.63 13.05
CA PHE A 524 21.42 4.71 12.15
C PHE A 524 20.23 4.30 11.28
N SER A 525 19.16 5.05 11.33
CA SER A 525 17.90 4.79 10.60
C SER A 525 17.61 5.93 9.64
N VAL A 526 17.39 5.61 8.36
CA VAL A 526 17.02 6.57 7.32
C VAL A 526 15.64 6.24 6.79
N LYS A 527 14.71 7.15 6.93
CA LYS A 527 13.36 7.10 6.34
C LYS A 527 13.26 8.19 5.27
N CYS A 528 13.28 7.79 4.02
CA CYS A 528 13.14 8.73 2.90
C CYS A 528 12.47 8.02 1.72
N ALA A 529 11.25 8.43 1.40
CA ALA A 529 10.49 7.81 0.33
C ALA A 529 11.24 7.87 -1.01
N GLY A 530 11.41 6.73 -1.67
CA GLY A 530 12.12 6.59 -2.95
C GLY A 530 13.65 6.45 -2.84
N MET A 531 14.24 6.60 -1.64
CA MET A 531 15.66 6.35 -1.42
C MET A 531 15.94 4.85 -1.29
N THR A 532 16.91 4.33 -2.03
CA THR A 532 17.32 2.91 -1.96
C THR A 532 18.23 2.66 -0.76
N ASP A 533 18.33 1.40 -0.30
CA ASP A 533 19.15 1.07 0.87
C ASP A 533 20.62 1.41 0.66
N LYS A 534 21.17 1.19 -0.55
CA LYS A 534 22.54 1.60 -0.91
C LYS A 534 22.79 3.11 -0.73
N ILE A 535 21.81 3.97 -1.10
CA ILE A 535 21.93 5.41 -0.90
C ILE A 535 21.82 5.76 0.59
N LYS A 536 20.98 5.04 1.35
CA LYS A 536 20.83 5.27 2.80
C LYS A 536 22.13 5.04 3.57
N GLU A 537 22.98 4.11 3.11
CA GLU A 537 24.31 3.85 3.70
C GLU A 537 25.28 5.05 3.54
N GLU A 538 25.06 5.90 2.53
CA GLU A 538 25.88 7.11 2.29
C GLU A 538 25.34 8.36 3.01
N VAL A 539 24.18 8.26 3.68
CA VAL A 539 23.54 9.37 4.39
C VAL A 539 24.21 9.58 5.74
N THR A 540 24.49 10.84 6.07
CA THR A 540 24.96 11.29 7.39
C THR A 540 24.09 12.45 7.88
N PHE A 541 24.22 12.86 9.15
CA PHE A 541 23.50 14.04 9.67
C PHE A 541 23.90 15.33 8.94
N GLU A 542 25.16 15.44 8.50
CA GLU A 542 25.70 16.62 7.81
C GLU A 542 25.17 16.73 6.37
N ASN A 543 25.10 15.61 5.66
CA ASN A 543 24.69 15.60 4.25
C ASN A 543 23.18 15.43 4.05
N PHE A 544 22.42 15.05 5.09
CA PHE A 544 20.96 14.90 5.02
C PHE A 544 20.27 16.27 4.98
N LYS A 545 20.08 16.79 3.79
CA LYS A 545 19.48 18.11 3.51
C LYS A 545 18.80 18.13 2.14
N VAL A 546 17.91 19.10 1.92
CA VAL A 546 17.35 19.38 0.59
C VAL A 546 18.50 19.62 -0.40
N GLY A 547 18.40 19.01 -1.59
CA GLY A 547 19.46 19.02 -2.61
C GLY A 547 20.46 17.87 -2.50
N PHE A 548 20.46 17.04 -1.44
CA PHE A 548 21.26 15.82 -1.41
C PHE A 548 20.92 14.92 -2.60
N SER A 549 21.91 14.59 -3.41
CA SER A 549 21.72 13.82 -4.65
C SER A 549 22.71 12.68 -4.75
N ARG A 550 22.25 11.53 -5.20
CA ARG A 550 23.08 10.35 -5.47
C ARG A 550 22.56 9.58 -6.68
N LYS A 551 23.47 8.86 -7.36
CA LYS A 551 23.07 7.89 -8.37
C LYS A 551 22.16 6.84 -7.73
N MET A 552 21.04 6.57 -8.36
CA MET A 552 20.02 5.64 -7.88
C MET A 552 19.99 4.40 -8.76
N LYS A 553 19.41 3.30 -8.25
CA LYS A 553 19.07 2.14 -9.09
C LYS A 553 18.36 2.61 -10.35
N PRO A 554 18.65 1.98 -11.49
CA PRO A 554 18.08 2.40 -12.77
C PRO A 554 16.56 2.45 -12.74
N LYS A 555 15.98 3.44 -13.43
CA LYS A 555 14.53 3.52 -13.64
C LYS A 555 14.12 2.74 -14.87
N PRO A 556 13.00 2.02 -14.84
CA PRO A 556 12.49 1.34 -16.01
C PRO A 556 12.01 2.35 -17.07
N VAL A 557 12.53 2.25 -18.29
CA VAL A 557 12.15 3.04 -19.45
C VAL A 557 11.66 2.09 -20.54
N GLN A 558 10.48 2.40 -21.12
CA GLN A 558 9.90 1.63 -22.21
C GLN A 558 10.67 1.89 -23.49
N VAL A 559 11.16 0.83 -24.11
CA VAL A 559 11.88 0.83 -25.39
C VAL A 559 11.31 -0.24 -26.32
N PRO A 560 11.66 -0.26 -27.60
CA PRO A 560 11.29 -1.37 -28.49
C PRO A 560 11.73 -2.72 -27.89
N GLY A 561 10.79 -3.65 -27.79
CA GLY A 561 11.05 -4.99 -27.26
C GLY A 561 10.71 -5.16 -25.77
N GLY A 562 10.64 -4.10 -24.98
CA GLY A 562 10.33 -4.21 -23.55
C GLY A 562 10.71 -3.00 -22.73
N VAL A 563 11.42 -3.24 -21.64
CA VAL A 563 11.85 -2.25 -20.65
C VAL A 563 13.34 -2.40 -20.39
N VAL A 564 14.06 -1.30 -20.37
CA VAL A 564 15.44 -1.25 -19.88
C VAL A 564 15.54 -0.41 -18.63
N LEU A 565 16.54 -0.70 -17.82
CA LEU A 565 16.85 0.04 -16.61
C LEU A 565 17.89 1.12 -16.94
N VAL A 566 17.47 2.39 -16.91
CA VAL A 566 18.34 3.55 -17.21
C VAL A 566 18.77 4.21 -15.90
N ASP A 567 20.07 4.52 -15.81
CA ASP A 567 20.61 5.23 -14.64
C ASP A 567 19.78 6.45 -14.29
N SER A 568 19.53 6.62 -13.02
CA SER A 568 18.76 7.73 -12.50
C SER A 568 19.46 8.38 -11.30
N VAL A 569 19.02 9.60 -10.96
CA VAL A 569 19.52 10.33 -9.80
C VAL A 569 18.38 10.47 -8.80
N PHE A 570 18.65 10.13 -7.56
CA PHE A 570 17.79 10.46 -6.43
C PHE A 570 18.20 11.85 -5.89
N THR A 571 17.21 12.67 -5.62
CA THR A 571 17.44 13.99 -4.98
C THR A 571 16.38 14.20 -3.89
N ILE A 572 16.79 14.59 -2.69
CA ILE A 572 15.89 15.08 -1.64
C ILE A 572 15.39 16.46 -2.06
N LYS A 573 14.11 16.59 -2.36
CA LYS A 573 13.44 17.83 -2.78
C LYS A 573 12.83 18.54 -1.59
#